data_2f8879dbd16c0d135d77967ca69b679a
#
_entry.id   2f8879dbd16c0d135d77967ca69b679a
#
_cell.length_a   1.000
_cell.length_b   1.000
_cell.length_c   1.000
_cell.angle_alpha   90.00
_cell.angle_beta   90.00
_cell.angle_gamma   90.00
#
_symmetry.space_group_name_H-M   'P 1'
#
loop_
_entity.id
_entity.type
_entity.pdbx_description
1 polymer ?
#
loop_
_entity_poly.entity_id
_entity_poly.type
_entity_poly.pdbx_seq_one_letter_code
_entity_poly.pdbx_strand_id
1 'polypeptide(L)'
;MAIPDLTNFLIFARVVAAGSISAGARELDMPKSTVSRRLTDLEQQQGVRLLHRGTRGLRLTDIGRAFLAHCETLVEAAEAAQQVTQLVQETPRGDIHLSSPFALSQSMLRELLPEFMRRYPEVRVHLLVTNRPVNLIEEGIDVALRVRSSIDDSSLIARPLADAPSTLFAAPSLLAGRSDLHPLDLIHLPQLSLHYTSGRYRYEFTHRSGEQLSLSYRPRLITDDMFVLLESAIAGHGVVALPNYIAADAVKQGHLQLALPDWRLPMGIMHMVYPYRRGLLPAVRVLIDFLAEQMPLAAKRSLLIDTPSI
;
A
#
# COMPACT_ATOMS: atom_id res chain seq x y z
N MET A 1 -11.63 -41.93 -11.99
CA MET A 1 -11.74 -40.53 -12.37
C MET A 1 -10.42 -40.13 -13.02
N ALA A 2 -10.40 -39.74 -14.29
CA ALA A 2 -9.16 -39.36 -14.97
C ALA A 2 -8.66 -38.01 -14.38
N ILE A 3 -7.37 -37.91 -14.11
CA ILE A 3 -6.75 -36.66 -13.67
C ILE A 3 -6.86 -35.64 -14.83
N PRO A 4 -7.42 -34.45 -14.62
CA PRO A 4 -7.52 -33.47 -15.71
C PRO A 4 -6.13 -32.98 -16.14
N ASP A 5 -5.97 -32.68 -17.44
CA ASP A 5 -4.74 -32.05 -17.93
C ASP A 5 -4.66 -30.60 -17.50
N LEU A 6 -3.95 -30.34 -16.39
CA LEU A 6 -3.79 -29.00 -15.82
C LEU A 6 -3.14 -27.99 -16.75
N THR A 7 -2.43 -28.46 -17.81
CA THR A 7 -1.84 -27.59 -18.83
C THR A 7 -2.92 -26.79 -19.55
N ASN A 8 -4.07 -27.42 -19.82
CA ASN A 8 -5.18 -26.76 -20.51
C ASN A 8 -5.82 -25.67 -19.66
N PHE A 9 -5.85 -25.83 -18.32
CA PHE A 9 -6.33 -24.84 -17.37
C PHE A 9 -5.40 -23.62 -17.33
N LEU A 10 -4.08 -23.86 -17.31
CA LEU A 10 -3.06 -22.80 -17.40
C LEU A 10 -3.18 -22.01 -18.71
N ILE A 11 -3.28 -22.70 -19.84
CA ILE A 11 -3.43 -22.08 -21.18
C ILE A 11 -4.70 -21.20 -21.20
N PHE A 12 -5.81 -21.70 -20.64
CA PHE A 12 -7.06 -20.95 -20.57
C PHE A 12 -6.89 -19.65 -19.77
N ALA A 13 -6.34 -19.72 -18.56
CA ALA A 13 -6.12 -18.55 -17.71
C ALA A 13 -5.22 -17.50 -18.40
N ARG A 14 -4.08 -17.91 -18.98
CA ARG A 14 -3.14 -17.01 -19.67
C ARG A 14 -3.73 -16.38 -20.93
N VAL A 15 -4.51 -17.12 -21.71
CA VAL A 15 -5.19 -16.59 -22.91
C VAL A 15 -6.25 -15.55 -22.53
N VAL A 16 -6.98 -15.76 -21.44
CA VAL A 16 -7.98 -14.82 -20.96
C VAL A 16 -7.29 -13.54 -20.44
N ALA A 17 -6.25 -13.67 -19.64
CA ALA A 17 -5.46 -12.54 -19.13
C ALA A 17 -4.85 -11.70 -20.27
N ALA A 18 -4.32 -12.37 -21.32
CA ALA A 18 -3.77 -11.71 -22.50
C ALA A 18 -4.84 -11.09 -23.44
N GLY A 19 -6.14 -11.31 -23.19
CA GLY A 19 -7.26 -10.75 -23.93
C GLY A 19 -7.46 -11.34 -25.34
N SER A 20 -6.56 -12.20 -25.84
CA SER A 20 -6.70 -12.88 -27.14
C SER A 20 -5.86 -14.15 -27.23
N ILE A 21 -6.32 -15.10 -28.08
CA ILE A 21 -5.58 -16.36 -28.36
C ILE A 21 -4.19 -16.05 -28.93
N SER A 22 -4.05 -15.02 -29.75
CA SER A 22 -2.76 -14.66 -30.38
C SER A 22 -1.79 -14.05 -29.39
N ALA A 23 -2.28 -13.24 -28.42
CA ALA A 23 -1.45 -12.66 -27.37
C ALA A 23 -1.04 -13.73 -26.36
N GLY A 24 -1.99 -14.57 -25.89
CA GLY A 24 -1.68 -15.67 -24.99
C GLY A 24 -0.73 -16.71 -25.60
N ALA A 25 -0.82 -16.97 -26.89
CA ALA A 25 0.09 -17.88 -27.61
C ALA A 25 1.55 -17.34 -27.59
N ARG A 26 1.72 -16.04 -27.77
CA ARG A 26 3.06 -15.40 -27.68
C ARG A 26 3.61 -15.42 -26.24
N GLU A 27 2.76 -15.16 -25.25
CA GLU A 27 3.15 -15.20 -23.84
C GLU A 27 3.55 -16.60 -23.38
N LEU A 28 2.87 -17.63 -23.91
CA LEU A 28 3.14 -19.04 -23.62
C LEU A 28 4.26 -19.68 -24.50
N ASP A 29 4.84 -18.89 -25.41
CA ASP A 29 5.80 -19.39 -26.42
C ASP A 29 5.29 -20.63 -27.18
N MET A 30 4.01 -20.60 -27.57
CA MET A 30 3.33 -21.70 -28.22
C MET A 30 2.73 -21.26 -29.57
N PRO A 31 2.67 -22.17 -30.56
CA PRO A 31 1.95 -21.89 -31.81
C PRO A 31 0.45 -21.61 -31.52
N LYS A 32 -0.11 -20.58 -32.16
CA LYS A 32 -1.53 -20.18 -32.01
C LYS A 32 -2.49 -21.36 -32.28
N SER A 33 -2.18 -22.22 -33.30
CA SER A 33 -2.97 -23.39 -33.59
C SER A 33 -3.02 -24.40 -32.46
N THR A 34 -1.90 -24.59 -31.77
CA THR A 34 -1.79 -25.47 -30.60
C THR A 34 -2.62 -24.91 -29.43
N VAL A 35 -2.51 -23.64 -29.13
CA VAL A 35 -3.30 -22.99 -28.09
C VAL A 35 -4.80 -23.07 -28.40
N SER A 36 -5.21 -22.77 -29.64
CA SER A 36 -6.60 -22.86 -30.05
C SER A 36 -7.16 -24.31 -29.93
N ARG A 37 -6.39 -25.31 -30.30
CA ARG A 37 -6.77 -26.72 -30.15
C ARG A 37 -6.92 -27.09 -28.67
N ARG A 38 -5.95 -26.75 -27.82
CA ARG A 38 -5.98 -27.02 -26.38
C ARG A 38 -7.19 -26.41 -25.69
N LEU A 39 -7.58 -25.21 -26.07
CA LEU A 39 -8.80 -24.59 -25.57
C LEU A 39 -10.07 -25.30 -26.00
N THR A 40 -10.10 -25.81 -27.27
CA THR A 40 -11.23 -26.59 -27.76
C THR A 40 -11.32 -27.93 -27.04
N ASP A 41 -10.19 -28.61 -26.84
CA ASP A 41 -10.11 -29.87 -26.10
C ASP A 41 -10.58 -29.69 -24.65
N LEU A 42 -10.22 -28.56 -24.00
CA LEU A 42 -10.69 -28.23 -22.65
C LEU A 42 -12.23 -28.08 -22.61
N GLU A 43 -12.82 -27.28 -23.53
CA GLU A 43 -14.27 -27.09 -23.60
C GLU A 43 -15.01 -28.43 -23.89
N GLN A 44 -14.45 -29.29 -24.71
CA GLN A 44 -14.99 -30.62 -24.96
C GLN A 44 -14.91 -31.56 -23.75
N GLN A 45 -13.79 -31.55 -23.02
CA GLN A 45 -13.61 -32.34 -21.80
C GLN A 45 -14.58 -31.88 -20.68
N GLN A 46 -14.81 -30.56 -20.57
CA GLN A 46 -15.73 -30.00 -19.57
C GLN A 46 -17.21 -30.10 -20.02
N GLY A 47 -17.48 -30.42 -21.30
CA GLY A 47 -18.84 -30.50 -21.85
C GLY A 47 -19.56 -29.16 -21.95
N VAL A 48 -18.86 -28.03 -21.74
CA VAL A 48 -19.42 -26.69 -21.75
C VAL A 48 -18.52 -25.70 -22.49
N ARG A 49 -19.12 -24.65 -23.06
CA ARG A 49 -18.35 -23.54 -23.63
C ARG A 49 -17.92 -22.58 -22.55
N LEU A 50 -16.63 -22.27 -22.49
CA LEU A 50 -16.02 -21.33 -21.58
C LEU A 50 -15.79 -19.95 -22.24
N LEU A 51 -15.64 -19.96 -23.60
CA LEU A 51 -15.31 -18.78 -24.38
C LEU A 51 -16.32 -18.56 -25.51
N HIS A 52 -16.73 -17.31 -25.70
CA HIS A 52 -17.39 -16.85 -26.92
C HIS A 52 -16.31 -16.41 -27.92
N ARG A 53 -16.24 -17.09 -29.06
CA ARG A 53 -15.36 -16.72 -30.17
C ARG A 53 -16.14 -15.86 -31.15
N GLY A 54 -15.87 -14.58 -31.19
CA GLY A 54 -16.54 -13.64 -32.09
C GLY A 54 -15.58 -12.66 -32.74
N THR A 55 -16.06 -11.90 -33.72
CA THR A 55 -15.29 -10.88 -34.46
C THR A 55 -14.87 -9.71 -33.56
N ARG A 56 -15.46 -9.58 -32.37
CA ARG A 56 -15.16 -8.52 -31.36
C ARG A 56 -14.22 -8.96 -30.25
N GLY A 57 -13.42 -10.03 -30.45
CA GLY A 57 -12.45 -10.53 -29.47
C GLY A 57 -12.94 -11.70 -28.63
N LEU A 58 -12.12 -12.07 -27.64
CA LEU A 58 -12.36 -13.17 -26.70
C LEU A 58 -13.27 -12.66 -25.57
N ARG A 59 -14.37 -13.38 -25.31
CA ARG A 59 -15.26 -13.10 -24.16
C ARG A 59 -15.54 -14.37 -23.39
N LEU A 60 -15.58 -14.26 -22.07
CA LEU A 60 -15.98 -15.36 -21.19
C LEU A 60 -17.50 -15.58 -21.20
N THR A 61 -17.90 -16.84 -21.13
CA THR A 61 -19.28 -17.20 -20.71
C THR A 61 -19.41 -17.02 -19.20
N ASP A 62 -20.63 -17.10 -18.62
CA ASP A 62 -20.83 -17.04 -17.16
C ASP A 62 -20.12 -18.21 -16.48
N ILE A 63 -20.20 -19.41 -17.04
CA ILE A 63 -19.47 -20.59 -16.58
C ILE A 63 -17.96 -20.36 -16.74
N GLY A 64 -17.55 -19.73 -17.86
CA GLY A 64 -16.13 -19.40 -18.10
C GLY A 64 -15.56 -18.45 -17.04
N ARG A 65 -16.32 -17.50 -16.53
CA ARG A 65 -15.89 -16.61 -15.43
C ARG A 65 -15.70 -17.38 -14.12
N ALA A 66 -16.65 -18.22 -13.75
CA ALA A 66 -16.53 -19.06 -12.57
C ALA A 66 -15.35 -20.04 -12.68
N PHE A 67 -15.18 -20.63 -13.88
CA PHE A 67 -14.09 -21.56 -14.16
C PHE A 67 -12.72 -20.87 -14.12
N LEU A 68 -12.63 -19.61 -14.60
CA LEU A 68 -11.39 -18.81 -14.57
C LEU A 68 -10.86 -18.63 -13.15
N ALA A 69 -11.72 -18.28 -12.20
CA ALA A 69 -11.32 -18.07 -10.81
C ALA A 69 -10.63 -19.33 -10.22
N HIS A 70 -11.11 -20.52 -10.58
CA HIS A 70 -10.47 -21.78 -10.16
C HIS A 70 -9.16 -22.05 -10.92
N CYS A 71 -9.09 -21.67 -12.20
CA CYS A 71 -7.85 -21.80 -12.98
C CYS A 71 -6.75 -20.87 -12.45
N GLU A 72 -7.09 -19.64 -12.07
CA GLU A 72 -6.17 -18.68 -11.45
C GLU A 72 -5.62 -19.23 -10.13
N THR A 73 -6.46 -19.81 -9.27
CA THR A 73 -6.03 -20.48 -8.03
C THR A 73 -5.06 -21.65 -8.32
N LEU A 74 -5.31 -22.44 -9.39
CA LEU A 74 -4.41 -23.53 -9.77
C LEU A 74 -3.06 -23.02 -10.30
N VAL A 75 -3.07 -21.94 -11.11
CA VAL A 75 -1.84 -21.30 -11.61
C VAL A 75 -1.02 -20.78 -10.43
N GLU A 76 -1.64 -20.06 -9.49
CA GLU A 76 -0.99 -19.57 -8.27
C GLU A 76 -0.38 -20.72 -7.45
N ALA A 77 -1.12 -21.82 -7.28
CA ALA A 77 -0.62 -22.99 -6.55
C ALA A 77 0.57 -23.66 -7.24
N ALA A 78 0.55 -23.75 -8.59
CA ALA A 78 1.64 -24.30 -9.38
C ALA A 78 2.89 -23.39 -9.34
N GLU A 79 2.72 -22.09 -9.43
CA GLU A 79 3.79 -21.09 -9.28
C GLU A 79 4.37 -21.16 -7.85
N ALA A 80 3.53 -21.25 -6.83
CA ALA A 80 3.97 -21.44 -5.45
C ALA A 80 4.77 -22.73 -5.26
N ALA A 81 4.38 -23.83 -5.90
CA ALA A 81 5.12 -25.10 -5.84
C ALA A 81 6.49 -25.01 -6.53
N GLN A 82 6.60 -24.33 -7.68
CA GLN A 82 7.88 -24.05 -8.34
C GLN A 82 8.79 -23.20 -7.46
N GLN A 83 8.22 -22.27 -6.73
CA GLN A 83 8.93 -21.37 -5.83
C GLN A 83 9.47 -22.08 -4.59
N VAL A 84 8.80 -23.12 -4.09
CA VAL A 84 9.36 -23.97 -3.01
C VAL A 84 10.69 -24.61 -3.44
N THR A 85 10.81 -24.99 -4.69
CA THR A 85 12.08 -25.50 -5.24
C THR A 85 13.12 -24.40 -5.46
N GLN A 86 12.69 -23.15 -5.70
CA GLN A 86 13.56 -21.97 -5.77
C GLN A 86 14.04 -21.51 -4.40
N LEU A 87 13.36 -21.88 -3.30
CA LEU A 87 13.84 -21.66 -1.92
C LEU A 87 15.20 -22.28 -1.65
N VAL A 88 15.63 -23.24 -2.46
CA VAL A 88 16.97 -23.88 -2.40
C VAL A 88 18.00 -23.09 -3.23
N GLN A 89 17.58 -22.16 -4.08
CA GLN A 89 18.49 -21.30 -4.86
C GLN A 89 18.75 -20.01 -4.09
N GLU A 90 20.02 -19.73 -3.82
CA GLU A 90 20.52 -18.66 -2.96
C GLU A 90 20.18 -17.22 -3.43
N THR A 91 19.68 -17.02 -4.65
CA THR A 91 19.43 -15.69 -5.24
C THR A 91 17.94 -15.37 -5.35
N PRO A 92 17.41 -14.38 -4.59
CA PRO A 92 16.04 -13.93 -4.72
C PRO A 92 15.79 -13.30 -6.09
N ARG A 93 14.70 -13.73 -6.78
CA ARG A 93 14.32 -13.25 -8.12
C ARG A 93 12.82 -13.29 -8.34
N GLY A 94 12.34 -12.52 -9.34
CA GLY A 94 10.92 -12.50 -9.76
C GLY A 94 10.23 -11.18 -9.43
N ASP A 95 8.92 -11.14 -9.67
CA ASP A 95 8.12 -9.93 -9.52
C ASP A 95 7.53 -9.83 -8.10
N ILE A 96 7.46 -8.61 -7.57
CA ILE A 96 6.82 -8.28 -6.30
C ILE A 96 5.86 -7.13 -6.54
N HIS A 97 4.62 -7.26 -6.05
CA HIS A 97 3.62 -6.20 -6.07
C HIS A 97 3.52 -5.58 -4.67
N LEU A 98 4.05 -4.36 -4.55
CA LEU A 98 4.05 -3.57 -3.30
C LEU A 98 3.03 -2.45 -3.40
N SER A 99 2.16 -2.29 -2.41
CA SER A 99 1.29 -1.12 -2.28
C SER A 99 1.75 -0.22 -1.13
N SER A 100 1.69 1.10 -1.33
CA SER A 100 2.09 2.08 -0.32
C SER A 100 1.23 3.35 -0.41
N PRO A 101 0.88 3.99 0.73
CA PRO A 101 0.34 5.33 0.73
C PRO A 101 1.32 6.34 0.12
N PHE A 102 0.78 7.39 -0.50
CA PHE A 102 1.57 8.42 -1.17
C PHE A 102 2.63 9.02 -0.22
N ALA A 103 2.24 9.34 1.00
CA ALA A 103 3.13 9.93 1.99
C ALA A 103 4.34 9.04 2.34
N LEU A 104 4.14 7.73 2.57
CA LEU A 104 5.24 6.80 2.84
C LEU A 104 6.12 6.58 1.62
N SER A 105 5.50 6.56 0.43
CA SER A 105 6.23 6.42 -0.82
C SER A 105 7.23 7.57 -1.02
N GLN A 106 6.78 8.81 -0.82
CA GLN A 106 7.58 10.01 -1.02
C GLN A 106 8.58 10.28 0.11
N SER A 107 8.27 9.93 1.35
CA SER A 107 9.16 10.21 2.48
C SER A 107 10.18 9.10 2.76
N MET A 108 9.86 7.84 2.51
CA MET A 108 10.70 6.70 2.89
C MET A 108 11.06 5.79 1.72
N LEU A 109 10.07 5.30 0.94
CA LEU A 109 10.38 4.34 -0.12
C LEU A 109 11.23 4.91 -1.24
N ARG A 110 11.17 6.21 -1.51
CA ARG A 110 12.03 6.87 -2.52
C ARG A 110 13.53 6.66 -2.27
N GLU A 111 13.92 6.48 -1.01
CA GLU A 111 15.32 6.22 -0.62
C GLU A 111 15.58 4.72 -0.44
N LEU A 112 14.62 3.97 0.10
CA LEU A 112 14.76 2.57 0.43
C LEU A 112 14.69 1.65 -0.80
N LEU A 113 13.81 1.94 -1.76
CA LEU A 113 13.67 1.06 -2.94
C LEU A 113 14.92 1.02 -3.83
N PRO A 114 15.63 2.14 -4.12
CA PRO A 114 16.89 2.07 -4.85
C PRO A 114 17.94 1.18 -4.16
N GLU A 115 18.02 1.23 -2.84
CA GLU A 115 18.93 0.37 -2.06
C GLU A 115 18.49 -1.10 -2.13
N PHE A 116 17.20 -1.37 -2.01
CA PHE A 116 16.65 -2.72 -2.16
C PHE A 116 16.98 -3.30 -3.54
N MET A 117 16.71 -2.56 -4.62
CA MET A 117 16.99 -3.00 -6.00
C MET A 117 18.49 -3.22 -6.26
N ARG A 118 19.36 -2.41 -5.63
CA ARG A 118 20.81 -2.62 -5.70
C ARG A 118 21.23 -3.93 -5.01
N ARG A 119 20.60 -4.27 -3.89
CA ARG A 119 20.88 -5.50 -3.12
C ARG A 119 20.33 -6.76 -3.80
N TYR A 120 19.22 -6.64 -4.51
CA TYR A 120 18.50 -7.75 -5.16
C TYR A 120 18.22 -7.44 -6.65
N PRO A 121 19.25 -7.50 -7.50
CA PRO A 121 19.15 -7.02 -8.91
C PRO A 121 18.23 -7.88 -9.80
N GLU A 122 17.93 -9.12 -9.41
CA GLU A 122 17.01 -10.00 -10.16
C GLU A 122 15.55 -9.89 -9.71
N VAL A 123 15.26 -9.02 -8.72
CA VAL A 123 13.90 -8.75 -8.26
C VAL A 123 13.34 -7.55 -8.98
N ARG A 124 12.12 -7.67 -9.51
CA ARG A 124 11.35 -6.58 -10.10
C ARG A 124 10.27 -6.13 -9.12
N VAL A 125 10.16 -4.83 -8.88
CA VAL A 125 9.19 -4.26 -7.94
C VAL A 125 8.14 -3.47 -8.73
N HIS A 126 6.88 -3.88 -8.61
CA HIS A 126 5.70 -3.15 -9.07
C HIS A 126 5.14 -2.36 -7.88
N LEU A 127 5.34 -1.05 -7.87
CA LEU A 127 4.86 -0.20 -6.78
C LEU A 127 3.53 0.46 -7.16
N LEU A 128 2.46 0.10 -6.45
CA LEU A 128 1.17 0.80 -6.49
C LEU A 128 1.12 1.86 -5.39
N VAL A 129 1.16 3.14 -5.78
CA VAL A 129 1.02 4.27 -4.84
C VAL A 129 -0.43 4.69 -4.78
N THR A 130 -1.08 4.49 -3.62
CA THR A 130 -2.49 4.83 -3.45
C THR A 130 -2.87 5.03 -1.98
N ASN A 131 -3.75 6.02 -1.73
CA ASN A 131 -4.29 6.27 -0.39
C ASN A 131 -5.60 5.49 -0.13
N ARG A 132 -6.22 4.90 -1.18
CA ARG A 132 -7.39 4.03 -0.99
C ARG A 132 -7.01 2.70 -0.34
N PRO A 133 -7.91 2.09 0.41
CA PRO A 133 -7.76 0.70 0.82
C PRO A 133 -7.61 -0.21 -0.42
N VAL A 134 -6.66 -1.15 -0.38
CA VAL A 134 -6.48 -2.19 -1.41
C VAL A 134 -6.87 -3.56 -0.84
N ASN A 135 -7.53 -4.38 -1.65
CA ASN A 135 -7.73 -5.79 -1.35
C ASN A 135 -6.53 -6.57 -1.89
N LEU A 136 -5.65 -7.03 -1.00
CA LEU A 136 -4.39 -7.67 -1.38
C LEU A 136 -4.60 -8.89 -2.26
N ILE A 137 -5.62 -9.70 -1.96
CA ILE A 137 -5.89 -10.95 -2.68
C ILE A 137 -6.47 -10.67 -4.07
N GLU A 138 -7.49 -9.82 -4.14
CA GLU A 138 -8.17 -9.52 -5.41
C GLU A 138 -7.31 -8.69 -6.37
N GLU A 139 -6.45 -7.82 -5.82
CA GLU A 139 -5.58 -6.93 -6.61
C GLU A 139 -4.17 -7.50 -6.81
N GLY A 140 -3.91 -8.73 -6.36
CA GLY A 140 -2.62 -9.39 -6.55
C GLY A 140 -1.45 -8.69 -5.84
N ILE A 141 -1.69 -8.05 -4.70
CA ILE A 141 -0.67 -7.35 -3.93
C ILE A 141 0.02 -8.30 -2.95
N ASP A 142 1.34 -8.42 -3.02
CA ASP A 142 2.11 -9.28 -2.12
C ASP A 142 2.34 -8.65 -0.75
N VAL A 143 2.62 -7.34 -0.73
CA VAL A 143 2.87 -6.58 0.50
C VAL A 143 2.20 -5.21 0.40
N ALA A 144 1.49 -4.76 1.43
CA ALA A 144 0.98 -3.41 1.51
C ALA A 144 1.51 -2.70 2.77
N LEU A 145 2.06 -1.51 2.60
CA LEU A 145 2.36 -0.60 3.70
C LEU A 145 1.13 0.20 4.09
N ARG A 146 0.92 0.40 5.37
CA ARG A 146 -0.21 1.15 5.92
C ARG A 146 0.23 1.96 7.14
N VAL A 147 -0.51 3.05 7.42
CA VAL A 147 -0.42 3.78 8.69
C VAL A 147 -1.83 3.86 9.25
N ARG A 148 -2.06 3.29 10.42
CA ARG A 148 -3.37 3.27 11.10
C ARG A 148 -3.18 3.37 12.60
N SER A 149 -4.23 3.78 13.31
CA SER A 149 -4.26 3.83 14.78
C SER A 149 -4.49 2.46 15.42
N SER A 150 -5.06 1.49 14.68
CA SER A 150 -5.27 0.10 15.11
C SER A 150 -5.00 -0.87 13.95
N ILE A 151 -4.64 -2.11 14.30
CA ILE A 151 -4.37 -3.18 13.35
C ILE A 151 -5.45 -4.25 13.56
N ASP A 152 -6.54 -4.19 12.78
CA ASP A 152 -7.68 -5.11 12.85
C ASP A 152 -7.87 -5.81 11.49
N ASP A 153 -7.08 -6.86 11.22
CA ASP A 153 -7.27 -7.66 10.01
C ASP A 153 -6.94 -9.13 10.28
N SER A 154 -7.97 -9.94 10.51
CA SER A 154 -7.83 -11.36 10.92
C SER A 154 -7.40 -12.31 9.80
N SER A 155 -7.47 -11.89 8.52
CA SER A 155 -7.14 -12.72 7.36
C SER A 155 -5.71 -12.50 6.83
N LEU A 156 -5.03 -11.45 7.29
CA LEU A 156 -3.70 -11.03 6.85
C LEU A 156 -2.71 -11.07 8.02
N ILE A 157 -1.44 -11.28 7.70
CA ILE A 157 -0.37 -11.05 8.68
C ILE A 157 -0.09 -9.55 8.70
N ALA A 158 -0.22 -8.94 9.88
CA ALA A 158 0.16 -7.55 10.10
C ALA A 158 1.43 -7.49 10.95
N ARG A 159 2.49 -6.87 10.41
CA ARG A 159 3.77 -6.68 11.10
C ARG A 159 3.99 -5.19 11.36
N PRO A 160 4.01 -4.74 12.62
CA PRO A 160 4.38 -3.39 12.98
C PRO A 160 5.82 -3.08 12.54
N LEU A 161 6.06 -1.85 12.11
CA LEU A 161 7.37 -1.35 11.65
C LEU A 161 7.89 -0.23 12.54
N ALA A 162 7.06 0.81 12.74
CA ALA A 162 7.43 1.96 13.55
C ALA A 162 6.19 2.74 13.99
N ASP A 163 6.35 3.52 15.05
CA ASP A 163 5.38 4.52 15.43
C ASP A 163 5.37 5.68 14.42
N ALA A 164 4.21 6.24 14.19
CA ALA A 164 3.99 7.39 13.31
C ALA A 164 3.23 8.48 14.07
N PRO A 165 3.87 9.13 15.05
CA PRO A 165 3.24 10.22 15.78
C PRO A 165 2.89 11.37 14.83
N SER A 166 1.71 11.94 15.05
CA SER A 166 1.24 13.12 14.35
C SER A 166 1.17 14.30 15.31
N THR A 167 1.51 15.48 14.83
CA THR A 167 1.52 16.72 15.59
C THR A 167 0.87 17.84 14.79
N LEU A 168 0.42 18.89 15.44
CA LEU A 168 -0.05 20.11 14.80
C LEU A 168 1.11 21.05 14.51
N PHE A 169 1.21 21.45 13.25
CA PHE A 169 2.22 22.36 12.75
C PHE A 169 1.60 23.61 12.14
N ALA A 170 2.32 24.71 12.21
CA ALA A 170 2.00 25.95 11.53
C ALA A 170 3.28 26.74 11.22
N ALA A 171 3.21 27.65 10.25
CA ALA A 171 4.28 28.61 10.01
C ALA A 171 4.47 29.54 11.21
N PRO A 172 5.72 29.95 11.55
CA PRO A 172 5.96 30.92 12.63
C PRO A 172 5.18 32.22 12.47
N SER A 173 4.99 32.68 11.24
CA SER A 173 4.22 33.90 10.95
C SER A 173 2.74 33.81 11.37
N LEU A 174 2.15 32.62 11.26
CA LEU A 174 0.75 32.39 11.66
C LEU A 174 0.60 32.37 13.20
N LEU A 175 1.65 31.95 13.92
CA LEU A 175 1.68 31.82 15.37
C LEU A 175 2.32 33.03 16.06
N ALA A 176 2.75 34.03 15.31
CA ALA A 176 3.42 35.23 15.84
C ALA A 176 2.60 35.89 16.99
N GLY A 177 3.25 36.10 18.15
CA GLY A 177 2.63 36.68 19.35
C GLY A 177 1.72 35.71 20.11
N ARG A 178 1.75 34.41 19.85
CA ARG A 178 0.92 33.39 20.50
C ARG A 178 1.80 32.26 21.05
N SER A 179 2.45 32.48 22.19
CA SER A 179 3.38 31.52 22.79
C SER A 179 2.70 30.36 23.52
N ASP A 180 1.48 30.59 24.05
CA ASP A 180 0.78 29.64 24.94
C ASP A 180 -0.61 29.31 24.39
N LEU A 181 -0.65 28.76 23.17
CA LEU A 181 -1.91 28.36 22.54
C LEU A 181 -2.55 27.18 23.29
N HIS A 182 -3.84 27.36 23.60
CA HIS A 182 -4.70 26.26 24.03
C HIS A 182 -5.44 25.67 22.80
N PRO A 183 -5.80 24.36 22.76
CA PRO A 183 -6.53 23.77 21.63
C PRO A 183 -7.79 24.57 21.21
N LEU A 184 -8.50 25.19 22.13
CA LEU A 184 -9.67 25.98 21.81
C LEU A 184 -9.36 27.25 21.00
N ASP A 185 -8.13 27.77 21.08
CA ASP A 185 -7.72 28.93 20.28
C ASP A 185 -7.60 28.61 18.79
N LEU A 186 -7.47 27.34 18.45
CA LEU A 186 -7.41 26.88 17.06
C LEU A 186 -8.67 27.22 16.27
N ILE A 187 -9.81 27.43 16.91
CA ILE A 187 -11.06 27.83 16.26
C ILE A 187 -10.92 29.18 15.52
N HIS A 188 -9.98 30.01 15.96
CA HIS A 188 -9.70 31.33 15.37
C HIS A 188 -8.62 31.28 14.29
N LEU A 189 -8.03 30.10 14.03
CA LEU A 189 -6.99 29.91 13.02
C LEU A 189 -7.55 29.11 11.84
N PRO A 190 -7.12 29.42 10.61
CA PRO A 190 -7.47 28.56 9.47
C PRO A 190 -6.88 27.17 9.66
N GLN A 191 -7.66 26.13 9.29
CA GLN A 191 -7.29 24.73 9.42
C GLN A 191 -7.09 24.11 8.05
N LEU A 192 -6.10 23.24 7.91
CA LEU A 192 -5.86 22.43 6.71
C LEU A 192 -6.04 20.96 7.11
N SER A 193 -6.69 20.17 6.29
CA SER A 193 -7.05 18.80 6.66
C SER A 193 -6.93 17.80 5.54
N LEU A 194 -6.61 16.57 5.93
CA LEU A 194 -6.84 15.43 5.07
C LEU A 194 -8.34 15.25 4.80
N HIS A 195 -8.65 14.67 3.64
CA HIS A 195 -10.00 14.25 3.32
C HIS A 195 -10.41 13.05 4.20
N TYR A 196 -11.48 13.21 4.98
CA TYR A 196 -12.11 12.12 5.73
C TYR A 196 -13.44 11.74 5.09
N THR A 197 -13.63 10.47 4.79
CA THR A 197 -14.87 9.94 4.19
C THR A 197 -16.10 10.21 5.04
N SER A 198 -15.94 10.38 6.36
CA SER A 198 -17.03 10.75 7.28
C SER A 198 -17.49 12.20 7.11
N GLY A 199 -16.73 13.06 6.44
CA GLY A 199 -16.95 14.50 6.36
C GLY A 199 -16.90 15.24 7.70
N ARG A 200 -16.48 14.56 8.76
CA ARG A 200 -16.38 15.14 10.12
C ARG A 200 -14.93 15.44 10.42
N TYR A 201 -14.64 16.72 10.69
CA TYR A 201 -13.31 17.20 11.00
C TYR A 201 -13.25 17.52 12.49
N ARG A 202 -12.47 16.72 13.22
CA ARG A 202 -12.34 16.79 14.67
C ARG A 202 -10.95 16.35 15.08
N TYR A 203 -10.34 17.12 15.98
CA TYR A 203 -9.13 16.72 16.68
C TYR A 203 -9.51 16.06 18.01
N GLU A 204 -8.82 14.99 18.34
CA GLU A 204 -8.82 14.36 19.64
C GLU A 204 -7.46 14.64 20.27
N PHE A 205 -7.43 15.47 21.29
CA PHE A 205 -6.21 15.84 21.96
C PHE A 205 -6.06 15.12 23.28
N THR A 206 -4.81 14.79 23.64
CA THR A 206 -4.42 14.38 24.98
C THR A 206 -3.26 15.26 25.43
N HIS A 207 -3.48 16.01 26.50
CA HIS A 207 -2.44 16.82 27.13
C HIS A 207 -1.45 15.93 27.87
N ARG A 208 -0.21 16.39 28.09
CA ARG A 208 0.81 15.66 28.86
C ARG A 208 0.40 15.38 30.31
N SER A 209 -0.56 16.12 30.89
CA SER A 209 -1.16 15.86 32.22
C SER A 209 -2.21 14.73 32.19
N GLY A 210 -2.60 14.21 31.02
CA GLY A 210 -3.67 13.23 30.86
C GLY A 210 -5.05 13.84 30.55
N GLU A 211 -5.19 15.17 30.54
CA GLU A 211 -6.42 15.84 30.11
C GLU A 211 -6.74 15.50 28.65
N GLN A 212 -8.01 15.23 28.36
CA GLN A 212 -8.51 14.94 27.01
C GLN A 212 -9.44 16.04 26.54
N LEU A 213 -9.29 16.47 25.30
CA LEU A 213 -10.11 17.47 24.67
C LEU A 213 -10.43 17.12 23.23
N SER A 214 -11.68 17.29 22.84
CA SER A 214 -12.14 17.11 21.47
C SER A 214 -12.56 18.45 20.87
N LEU A 215 -12.03 18.80 19.69
CA LEU A 215 -12.31 20.05 19.00
C LEU A 215 -12.78 19.79 17.58
N SER A 216 -14.02 20.15 17.26
CA SER A 216 -14.51 20.16 15.88
C SER A 216 -14.06 21.45 15.17
N TYR A 217 -13.67 21.32 13.90
CA TYR A 217 -13.21 22.45 13.10
C TYR A 217 -13.74 22.38 11.66
N ARG A 218 -13.64 23.49 10.95
CA ARG A 218 -13.96 23.57 9.53
C ARG A 218 -12.70 23.87 8.73
N PRO A 219 -12.20 22.92 7.93
CA PRO A 219 -10.98 23.15 7.16
C PRO A 219 -11.18 24.14 6.01
N ARG A 220 -10.15 24.95 5.75
CA ARG A 220 -10.06 25.85 4.60
C ARG A 220 -9.58 25.12 3.35
N LEU A 221 -8.69 24.11 3.52
CA LEU A 221 -8.21 23.24 2.46
C LEU A 221 -8.44 21.79 2.87
N ILE A 222 -8.95 20.99 1.94
CA ILE A 222 -9.18 19.55 2.11
C ILE A 222 -8.53 18.86 0.93
N THR A 223 -7.63 17.91 1.19
CA THR A 223 -6.97 17.08 0.18
C THR A 223 -6.56 15.75 0.79
N ASP A 224 -6.28 14.74 -0.01
CA ASP A 224 -5.67 13.48 0.39
C ASP A 224 -4.13 13.45 0.23
N ASP A 225 -3.54 14.57 -0.21
CA ASP A 225 -2.09 14.74 -0.37
C ASP A 225 -1.50 15.55 0.80
N MET A 226 -0.72 14.86 1.65
CA MET A 226 -0.07 15.47 2.80
C MET A 226 1.02 16.48 2.44
N PHE A 227 1.64 16.38 1.26
CA PHE A 227 2.66 17.34 0.83
C PHE A 227 2.03 18.65 0.37
N VAL A 228 0.85 18.61 -0.26
CA VAL A 228 0.08 19.83 -0.54
C VAL A 228 -0.32 20.54 0.76
N LEU A 229 -0.68 19.77 1.79
CA LEU A 229 -0.95 20.33 3.14
C LEU A 229 0.30 20.94 3.77
N LEU A 230 1.45 20.24 3.67
CA LEU A 230 2.74 20.71 4.18
C LEU A 230 3.12 22.06 3.56
N GLU A 231 3.13 22.16 2.25
CA GLU A 231 3.48 23.40 1.54
C GLU A 231 2.50 24.54 1.85
N SER A 232 1.21 24.23 1.95
CA SER A 232 0.20 25.22 2.35
C SER A 232 0.40 25.73 3.77
N ALA A 233 0.84 24.87 4.68
CA ALA A 233 1.16 25.27 6.06
C ALA A 233 2.45 26.11 6.11
N ILE A 234 3.50 25.75 5.37
CA ILE A 234 4.74 26.53 5.24
C ILE A 234 4.44 27.93 4.70
N ALA A 235 3.54 28.05 3.74
CA ALA A 235 3.07 29.32 3.20
C ALA A 235 2.17 30.13 4.18
N GLY A 236 1.92 29.63 5.39
CA GLY A 236 1.15 30.33 6.42
C GLY A 236 -0.37 30.28 6.23
N HIS A 237 -0.87 29.37 5.38
CA HIS A 237 -2.30 29.30 5.07
C HIS A 237 -3.15 28.61 6.11
N GLY A 238 -2.55 27.96 7.12
CA GLY A 238 -3.30 27.34 8.22
C GLY A 238 -2.47 26.42 9.10
N VAL A 239 -3.13 25.94 10.15
CA VAL A 239 -2.63 24.87 11.02
C VAL A 239 -2.95 23.53 10.40
N VAL A 240 -2.02 22.57 10.48
CA VAL A 240 -2.15 21.24 9.88
C VAL A 240 -1.70 20.15 10.85
N ALA A 241 -2.46 19.04 10.89
CA ALA A 241 -2.02 17.81 11.54
C ALA A 241 -1.28 16.94 10.52
N LEU A 242 0.01 16.69 10.75
CA LEU A 242 0.84 15.84 9.90
C LEU A 242 1.62 14.84 10.74
N PRO A 243 1.90 13.64 10.19
CA PRO A 243 2.92 12.77 10.75
C PRO A 243 4.27 13.50 10.84
N ASN A 244 4.98 13.32 11.95
CA ASN A 244 6.23 14.03 12.22
C ASN A 244 7.28 13.78 11.12
N TYR A 245 7.30 12.58 10.53
CA TYR A 245 8.24 12.24 9.46
C TYR A 245 8.03 13.04 8.16
N ILE A 246 6.86 13.68 7.98
CA ILE A 246 6.60 14.57 6.82
C ILE A 246 7.07 15.99 7.12
N ALA A 247 6.84 16.48 8.34
CA ALA A 247 7.13 17.85 8.72
C ALA A 247 8.57 18.08 9.21
N ALA A 248 9.34 17.01 9.48
CA ALA A 248 10.63 17.08 10.16
C ALA A 248 11.63 18.04 9.51
N ASP A 249 11.77 18.01 8.19
CA ASP A 249 12.71 18.89 7.49
C ASP A 249 12.26 20.36 7.52
N ALA A 250 10.97 20.62 7.37
CA ALA A 250 10.41 21.97 7.45
C ALA A 250 10.57 22.56 8.86
N VAL A 251 10.45 21.73 9.91
CA VAL A 251 10.71 22.16 11.29
C VAL A 251 12.19 22.47 11.52
N LYS A 252 13.10 21.61 11.06
CA LYS A 252 14.55 21.85 11.13
C LYS A 252 14.99 23.15 10.43
N GLN A 253 14.34 23.47 9.31
CA GLN A 253 14.62 24.66 8.52
C GLN A 253 13.95 25.92 9.11
N GLY A 254 13.12 25.76 10.16
CA GLY A 254 12.37 26.86 10.77
C GLY A 254 11.17 27.35 9.96
N HIS A 255 10.77 26.60 8.93
CA HIS A 255 9.59 26.93 8.12
C HIS A 255 8.29 26.58 8.85
N LEU A 256 8.32 25.56 9.69
CA LEU A 256 7.22 25.16 10.56
C LEU A 256 7.67 25.06 12.01
N GLN A 257 6.72 25.23 12.92
CA GLN A 257 6.87 24.96 14.33
C GLN A 257 5.65 24.22 14.88
N LEU A 258 5.78 23.62 16.07
CA LEU A 258 4.66 22.99 16.75
C LEU A 258 3.67 24.04 17.21
N ALA A 259 2.39 23.86 16.86
CA ALA A 259 1.34 24.80 17.31
C ALA A 259 0.90 24.52 18.75
N LEU A 260 0.93 23.26 19.19
CA LEU A 260 0.50 22.82 20.51
C LEU A 260 1.51 21.79 21.07
N PRO A 261 2.66 22.21 21.61
CA PRO A 261 3.74 21.29 22.00
C PRO A 261 3.38 20.34 23.16
N ASP A 262 2.44 20.74 24.04
CA ASP A 262 2.02 19.94 25.19
C ASP A 262 0.83 19.01 24.90
N TRP A 263 0.26 19.09 23.70
CA TRP A 263 -0.90 18.33 23.31
C TRP A 263 -0.56 17.33 22.18
N ARG A 264 -1.04 16.11 22.31
CA ARG A 264 -0.80 15.01 21.37
C ARG A 264 -2.08 14.65 20.64
N LEU A 265 -1.93 14.26 19.39
CA LEU A 265 -2.94 13.61 18.58
C LEU A 265 -2.83 12.08 18.72
N PRO A 266 -3.86 11.30 18.35
CA PRO A 266 -3.76 9.86 18.30
C PRO A 266 -2.57 9.41 17.46
N MET A 267 -1.80 8.47 17.99
CA MET A 267 -0.62 7.95 17.33
C MET A 267 -1.00 6.96 16.23
N GLY A 268 -0.38 7.12 15.07
CA GLY A 268 -0.42 6.12 14.00
C GLY A 268 0.66 5.06 14.19
N ILE A 269 0.42 3.87 13.65
CA ILE A 269 1.40 2.78 13.58
C ILE A 269 1.66 2.48 12.12
N MET A 270 2.91 2.64 11.68
CA MET A 270 3.35 2.13 10.39
C MET A 270 3.45 0.61 10.49
N HIS A 271 2.82 -0.08 9.58
CA HIS A 271 2.88 -1.53 9.52
C HIS A 271 2.80 -2.01 8.08
N MET A 272 3.28 -3.22 7.85
CA MET A 272 3.05 -3.92 6.61
C MET A 272 2.04 -5.03 6.82
N VAL A 273 1.22 -5.27 5.80
CA VAL A 273 0.30 -6.39 5.75
C VAL A 273 0.57 -7.23 4.51
N TYR A 274 0.47 -8.54 4.67
CA TYR A 274 0.65 -9.50 3.59
C TYR A 274 -0.19 -10.75 3.84
N PRO A 275 -0.63 -11.48 2.80
CA PRO A 275 -1.43 -12.68 2.95
C PRO A 275 -0.67 -13.77 3.70
N TYR A 276 -1.39 -14.52 4.57
CA TYR A 276 -0.84 -15.72 5.16
C TYR A 276 -0.73 -16.80 4.07
N ARG A 277 0.48 -16.98 3.51
CA ARG A 277 0.77 -18.07 2.58
C ARG A 277 1.81 -18.99 3.21
N ARG A 278 1.55 -20.31 3.22
CA ARG A 278 2.59 -21.29 3.52
C ARG A 278 3.61 -21.22 2.37
N GLY A 279 4.79 -20.63 2.64
CA GLY A 279 5.85 -20.44 1.66
C GLY A 279 5.75 -19.11 0.92
N LEU A 280 6.15 -18.01 1.57
CA LEU A 280 6.39 -16.73 0.89
C LEU A 280 7.48 -16.92 -0.16
N LEU A 281 7.28 -16.31 -1.34
CA LEU A 281 8.30 -16.20 -2.38
C LEU A 281 9.61 -15.68 -1.80
N PRO A 282 10.79 -16.21 -2.21
CA PRO A 282 12.06 -15.68 -1.76
C PRO A 282 12.17 -14.16 -1.96
N ALA A 283 11.74 -13.64 -3.11
CA ALA A 283 11.72 -12.23 -3.41
C ALA A 283 10.83 -11.44 -2.42
N VAL A 284 9.62 -11.91 -2.12
CA VAL A 284 8.70 -11.25 -1.17
C VAL A 284 9.27 -11.30 0.25
N ARG A 285 9.87 -12.42 0.64
CA ARG A 285 10.51 -12.57 1.96
C ARG A 285 11.62 -11.54 2.16
N VAL A 286 12.55 -11.41 1.19
CA VAL A 286 13.65 -10.45 1.33
C VAL A 286 13.16 -8.99 1.33
N LEU A 287 12.04 -8.68 0.65
CA LEU A 287 11.42 -7.36 0.76
C LEU A 287 10.84 -7.13 2.15
N ILE A 288 10.11 -8.11 2.71
CA ILE A 288 9.54 -8.03 4.07
C ILE A 288 10.64 -7.82 5.09
N ASP A 289 11.74 -8.61 5.01
CA ASP A 289 12.85 -8.51 5.94
C ASP A 289 13.61 -7.19 5.78
N PHE A 290 13.84 -6.74 4.54
CA PHE A 290 14.44 -5.45 4.25
C PHE A 290 13.60 -4.28 4.81
N LEU A 291 12.31 -4.25 4.55
CA LEU A 291 11.42 -3.21 5.08
C LEU A 291 11.34 -3.25 6.60
N ALA A 292 11.31 -4.43 7.21
CA ALA A 292 11.28 -4.59 8.66
C ALA A 292 12.56 -4.09 9.34
N GLU A 293 13.69 -4.16 8.65
CA GLU A 293 14.98 -3.63 9.12
C GLU A 293 15.09 -2.13 8.88
N GLN A 294 14.78 -1.67 7.67
CA GLN A 294 15.12 -0.31 7.22
C GLN A 294 14.05 0.74 7.58
N MET A 295 12.76 0.38 7.58
CA MET A 295 11.68 1.33 7.89
C MET A 295 11.77 1.91 9.31
N PRO A 296 12.05 1.12 10.38
CA PRO A 296 12.26 1.68 11.71
C PRO A 296 13.44 2.65 11.78
N LEU A 297 14.52 2.38 11.03
CA LEU A 297 15.68 3.27 10.96
C LEU A 297 15.37 4.57 10.24
N ALA A 298 14.61 4.51 9.13
CA ALA A 298 14.14 5.68 8.41
C ALA A 298 13.18 6.53 9.28
N ALA A 299 12.26 5.89 9.99
CA ALA A 299 11.36 6.58 10.91
C ALA A 299 12.12 7.31 12.03
N LYS A 300 13.14 6.68 12.64
CA LYS A 300 13.97 7.30 13.68
C LYS A 300 14.72 8.54 13.19
N ARG A 301 15.22 8.56 11.96
CA ARG A 301 15.88 9.75 11.38
C ARG A 301 14.93 10.95 11.28
N SER A 302 13.63 10.68 11.13
CA SER A 302 12.59 11.70 11.02
C SER A 302 11.97 12.11 12.36
N LEU A 303 12.34 11.44 13.48
CA LEU A 303 11.83 11.72 14.83
C LEU A 303 12.61 12.83 15.57
N LEU A 304 13.31 13.72 14.86
CA LEU A 304 14.06 14.85 15.44
C LEU A 304 13.17 15.93 16.09
N ILE A 305 11.87 15.69 16.14
CA ILE A 305 10.93 16.50 16.92
C ILE A 305 10.79 15.74 18.23
N ASP A 306 11.36 16.30 19.31
CA ASP A 306 11.17 15.80 20.68
C ASP A 306 9.67 15.79 20.99
N THR A 307 9.02 14.71 20.65
CA THR A 307 7.70 14.39 21.20
C THR A 307 7.99 13.79 22.57
N PRO A 308 7.61 14.46 23.67
CA PRO A 308 7.91 13.96 25.00
C PRO A 308 7.40 12.52 25.11
N SER A 309 8.30 11.60 25.43
CA SER A 309 7.97 10.20 25.73
C SER A 309 6.99 10.15 26.89
N ILE A 310 6.06 9.19 26.86
CA ILE A 310 5.16 8.88 27.97
C ILE A 310 5.98 8.41 29.17
#